data_75454b7c2f8b0b337c2e969091e4cd4b
#
_entry.id   75454b7c2f8b0b337c2e969091e4cd4b
#
_cell.length_a   1.000
_cell.length_b   1.000
_cell.length_c   1.000
_cell.angle_alpha   90.00
_cell.angle_beta   90.00
_cell.angle_gamma   90.00
#
_symmetry.space_group_name_H-M   'P 1'
#
loop_
_entity.id
_entity.type
_entity.pdbx_description
1 polymer ?
#
loop_
_entity_poly.entity_id
_entity_poly.type
_entity_poly.pdbx_seq_one_letter_code
_entity_poly.pdbx_strand_id
1 'polypeptide(L)'
;EDLNQLANDSIMAFANPLYYVKAKLVDKVIFPDEVKAEIKGRLSLDKDDEIPQLTLSDMLNVKSNKKNDGDKIAVYYAYGSIVDSEAQNLLSGGGHCIVGKTTAEDLRKLADDDDVKAVVFRVNSGGGRANASEQIRHALKLIKEKKPVVVSMGGVAASGGYWISSPANYIFAEPTTITGSIGIFGAIPNFSGLLQDKLGATFDGVTTNKYSDYEMDLVLGKDNTETMRYMQTYVDRGYQSFLDIVSEGRGLKPAQVDSIGQRRV
;
A
#
# COMPACT_ATOMS: atom_id res chain seq x y z
N GLU A 1 -21.08 -6.31 -26.92
CA GLU A 1 -20.55 -4.92 -26.94
C GLU A 1 -19.20 -4.90 -26.24
N ASP A 2 -18.25 -4.14 -26.82
CA ASP A 2 -16.92 -3.97 -26.22
C ASP A 2 -17.04 -3.11 -24.95
N LEU A 3 -16.48 -3.56 -23.84
CA LEU A 3 -16.46 -2.82 -22.57
C LEU A 3 -15.83 -1.43 -22.71
N ASN A 4 -14.81 -1.29 -23.58
CA ASN A 4 -14.19 0.00 -23.85
C ASN A 4 -15.17 0.95 -24.58
N GLN A 5 -16.00 0.43 -25.47
CA GLN A 5 -17.00 1.23 -26.15
C GLN A 5 -18.08 1.69 -25.17
N LEU A 6 -18.58 0.80 -24.31
CA LEU A 6 -19.52 1.18 -23.25
C LEU A 6 -18.97 2.28 -22.33
N ALA A 7 -17.69 2.19 -21.96
CA ALA A 7 -17.03 3.20 -21.13
C ALA A 7 -16.84 4.55 -21.84
N ASN A 8 -16.70 4.55 -23.16
CA ASN A 8 -16.57 5.77 -23.97
C ASN A 8 -17.90 6.41 -24.32
N ASP A 9 -18.97 5.61 -24.45
CA ASP A 9 -20.29 6.08 -24.90
C ASP A 9 -21.12 6.69 -23.75
N SER A 10 -20.77 6.40 -22.49
CA SER A 10 -21.51 6.95 -21.34
C SER A 10 -20.64 7.07 -20.08
N ILE A 11 -21.00 8.04 -19.22
CA ILE A 11 -20.48 8.11 -17.87
C ILE A 11 -21.21 7.06 -17.02
N MET A 12 -20.64 5.85 -16.97
CA MET A 12 -21.25 4.68 -16.30
C MET A 12 -21.69 4.98 -14.86
N ALA A 13 -20.92 5.76 -14.11
CA ALA A 13 -21.23 6.10 -12.72
C ALA A 13 -22.59 6.83 -12.54
N PHE A 14 -23.12 7.46 -13.58
CA PHE A 14 -24.41 8.16 -13.56
C PHE A 14 -25.52 7.43 -14.32
N ALA A 15 -25.23 6.24 -14.84
CA ALA A 15 -26.24 5.48 -15.57
C ALA A 15 -27.33 4.97 -14.63
N ASN A 16 -28.56 4.86 -15.18
CA ASN A 16 -29.65 4.17 -14.45
C ASN A 16 -29.23 2.72 -14.18
N PRO A 17 -29.40 2.20 -12.95
CA PRO A 17 -29.02 0.81 -12.62
C PRO A 17 -29.55 -0.25 -13.59
N LEU A 18 -30.75 -0.07 -14.15
CA LEU A 18 -31.31 -0.98 -15.15
C LEU A 18 -30.50 -1.01 -16.45
N TYR A 19 -29.69 0.02 -16.72
CA TYR A 19 -28.79 0.03 -17.86
C TYR A 19 -27.73 -1.07 -17.75
N TYR A 20 -27.22 -1.32 -16.54
CA TYR A 20 -26.21 -2.39 -16.32
C TYR A 20 -26.75 -3.78 -16.61
N VAL A 21 -28.06 -4.02 -16.30
CA VAL A 21 -28.73 -5.28 -16.65
C VAL A 21 -28.88 -5.39 -18.17
N LYS A 22 -29.31 -4.31 -18.82
CA LYS A 22 -29.46 -4.28 -20.30
C LYS A 22 -28.12 -4.48 -21.01
N ALA A 23 -27.07 -3.89 -20.48
CA ALA A 23 -25.71 -4.04 -20.99
C ALA A 23 -25.05 -5.40 -20.60
N LYS A 24 -25.76 -6.25 -19.84
CA LYS A 24 -25.26 -7.55 -19.36
C LYS A 24 -24.02 -7.45 -18.47
N LEU A 25 -23.85 -6.32 -17.77
CA LEU A 25 -22.77 -6.12 -16.81
C LEU A 25 -23.13 -6.70 -15.43
N VAL A 26 -24.43 -6.77 -15.11
CA VAL A 26 -24.98 -7.41 -13.92
C VAL A 26 -26.22 -8.21 -14.31
N ASP A 27 -26.55 -9.24 -13.54
CA ASP A 27 -27.70 -10.10 -13.80
C ASP A 27 -29.02 -9.44 -13.37
N LYS A 28 -29.00 -8.78 -12.22
CA LYS A 28 -30.19 -8.15 -11.60
C LYS A 28 -29.81 -6.89 -10.84
N VAL A 29 -30.80 -6.01 -10.71
CA VAL A 29 -30.80 -4.90 -9.75
C VAL A 29 -31.85 -5.24 -8.68
N ILE A 30 -31.40 -5.47 -7.47
CA ILE A 30 -32.24 -5.84 -6.31
C ILE A 30 -31.86 -5.01 -5.10
N PHE A 31 -32.75 -4.90 -4.12
CA PHE A 31 -32.43 -4.26 -2.86
C PHE A 31 -31.62 -5.21 -1.94
N PRO A 32 -30.87 -4.67 -0.96
CA PRO A 32 -30.08 -5.48 -0.06
C PRO A 32 -30.87 -6.54 0.74
N ASP A 33 -32.12 -6.27 1.05
CA ASP A 33 -33.03 -7.20 1.74
C ASP A 33 -33.44 -8.38 0.86
N GLU A 34 -33.48 -8.20 -0.47
CA GLU A 34 -33.84 -9.26 -1.43
C GLU A 34 -32.64 -10.21 -1.71
N VAL A 35 -31.40 -9.81 -1.38
CA VAL A 35 -30.18 -10.61 -1.65
C VAL A 35 -30.26 -11.98 -0.98
N LYS A 36 -30.75 -12.06 0.26
CA LYS A 36 -30.93 -13.34 0.98
C LYS A 36 -31.89 -14.27 0.26
N ALA A 37 -32.99 -13.75 -0.26
CA ALA A 37 -33.97 -14.56 -0.99
C ALA A 37 -33.38 -15.08 -2.31
N GLU A 38 -32.61 -14.27 -3.02
CA GLU A 38 -31.92 -14.67 -4.25
C GLU A 38 -30.88 -15.77 -3.98
N ILE A 39 -30.09 -15.66 -2.91
CA ILE A 39 -29.10 -16.69 -2.52
C ILE A 39 -29.82 -17.98 -2.17
N LYS A 40 -30.89 -17.93 -1.34
CA LYS A 40 -31.66 -19.12 -0.98
C LYS A 40 -32.25 -19.79 -2.22
N GLY A 41 -32.82 -19.02 -3.14
CA GLY A 41 -33.32 -19.57 -4.39
C GLY A 41 -32.27 -20.30 -5.23
N ARG A 42 -31.06 -19.73 -5.34
CA ARG A 42 -29.94 -20.36 -6.06
C ARG A 42 -29.41 -21.63 -5.38
N LEU A 43 -29.49 -21.69 -4.05
CA LEU A 43 -29.09 -22.86 -3.26
C LEU A 43 -30.20 -23.87 -3.08
N SER A 44 -31.41 -23.65 -3.62
CA SER A 44 -32.60 -24.48 -3.43
C SER A 44 -32.96 -24.67 -1.94
N LEU A 45 -32.81 -23.61 -1.15
CA LEU A 45 -33.14 -23.57 0.26
C LEU A 45 -34.58 -23.05 0.46
N ASP A 46 -35.27 -23.55 1.48
CA ASP A 46 -36.57 -23.03 1.89
C ASP A 46 -36.46 -21.65 2.53
N LYS A 47 -37.58 -20.92 2.60
CA LYS A 47 -37.61 -19.55 3.11
C LYS A 47 -37.07 -19.46 4.56
N ASP A 48 -37.31 -20.47 5.36
CA ASP A 48 -36.93 -20.53 6.78
C ASP A 48 -35.55 -21.15 7.01
N ASP A 49 -34.93 -21.72 5.97
CA ASP A 49 -33.59 -22.30 6.08
C ASP A 49 -32.53 -21.24 6.35
N GLU A 50 -31.50 -21.58 7.09
CA GLU A 50 -30.32 -20.74 7.22
C GLU A 50 -29.39 -20.87 5.98
N ILE A 51 -28.85 -19.79 5.51
CA ILE A 51 -27.85 -19.81 4.43
C ILE A 51 -26.54 -20.37 5.00
N PRO A 52 -26.06 -21.54 4.55
CA PRO A 52 -24.77 -22.05 5.01
C PRO A 52 -23.65 -21.12 4.56
N GLN A 53 -23.02 -20.49 5.52
CA GLN A 53 -21.93 -19.56 5.28
C GLN A 53 -20.77 -19.83 6.24
N LEU A 54 -19.56 -19.68 5.72
CA LEU A 54 -18.35 -19.75 6.51
C LEU A 54 -17.74 -18.35 6.57
N THR A 55 -17.37 -17.93 7.76
CA THR A 55 -16.57 -16.72 7.92
C THR A 55 -15.12 -16.98 7.49
N LEU A 56 -14.36 -15.93 7.23
CA LEU A 56 -12.92 -16.04 6.98
C LEU A 56 -12.21 -16.76 8.15
N SER A 57 -12.65 -16.51 9.39
CA SER A 57 -12.14 -17.19 10.59
C SER A 57 -12.43 -18.69 10.57
N ASP A 58 -13.62 -19.09 10.16
CA ASP A 58 -13.98 -20.52 10.02
C ASP A 58 -13.11 -21.18 8.95
N MET A 59 -12.88 -20.50 7.83
CA MET A 59 -12.02 -21.02 6.76
C MET A 59 -10.55 -21.16 7.19
N LEU A 60 -10.04 -20.25 8.02
CA LEU A 60 -8.69 -20.35 8.58
C LEU A 60 -8.55 -21.54 9.55
N ASN A 61 -9.65 -21.95 10.19
CA ASN A 61 -9.69 -23.06 11.13
C ASN A 61 -10.00 -24.42 10.48
N VAL A 62 -10.26 -24.48 9.17
CA VAL A 62 -10.44 -25.74 8.44
C VAL A 62 -9.14 -26.54 8.49
N LYS A 63 -9.13 -27.61 9.27
CA LYS A 63 -8.01 -28.54 9.31
C LYS A 63 -7.89 -29.23 7.96
N SER A 64 -6.84 -28.91 7.22
CA SER A 64 -6.50 -29.70 6.04
C SER A 64 -6.11 -31.11 6.47
N ASN A 65 -6.79 -32.12 5.95
CA ASN A 65 -6.38 -33.52 6.12
C ASN A 65 -5.14 -33.89 5.28
N LYS A 66 -4.58 -32.95 4.53
CA LYS A 66 -3.30 -33.15 3.83
C LYS A 66 -2.17 -33.09 4.85
N LYS A 67 -1.46 -34.20 5.03
CA LYS A 67 -0.15 -34.17 5.66
C LYS A 67 0.75 -33.23 4.86
N ASN A 68 1.18 -32.15 5.50
CA ASN A 68 2.13 -31.20 4.92
C ASN A 68 3.56 -31.77 5.05
N ASP A 69 3.87 -32.86 4.34
CA ASP A 69 5.20 -33.47 4.33
C ASP A 69 6.05 -32.96 3.13
N GLY A 70 5.75 -31.79 2.57
CA GLY A 70 6.44 -31.25 1.39
C GLY A 70 6.99 -29.86 1.62
N ASP A 71 7.80 -29.43 0.66
CA ASP A 71 8.33 -28.09 0.57
C ASP A 71 7.19 -27.04 0.65
N LYS A 72 7.40 -26.01 1.49
CA LYS A 72 6.41 -24.95 1.71
C LYS A 72 6.72 -23.74 0.85
N ILE A 73 5.68 -23.10 0.35
CA ILE A 73 5.73 -21.76 -0.23
C ILE A 73 5.00 -20.83 0.73
N ALA A 74 5.71 -19.84 1.28
CA ALA A 74 5.11 -18.84 2.15
C ALA A 74 4.43 -17.75 1.31
N VAL A 75 3.20 -17.40 1.66
CA VAL A 75 2.51 -16.22 1.11
C VAL A 75 2.38 -15.19 2.21
N TYR A 76 3.07 -14.05 2.06
CA TYR A 76 3.01 -12.95 3.00
C TYR A 76 2.17 -11.80 2.42
N TYR A 77 1.15 -11.37 3.15
CA TYR A 77 0.24 -10.31 2.72
C TYR A 77 0.67 -8.97 3.32
N ALA A 78 1.07 -8.03 2.47
CA ALA A 78 1.40 -6.66 2.80
C ALA A 78 0.29 -5.73 2.27
N TYR A 79 -0.65 -5.36 3.15
CA TYR A 79 -1.85 -4.61 2.80
C TYR A 79 -1.99 -3.33 3.63
N GLY A 80 -2.27 -2.21 2.97
CA GLY A 80 -2.52 -0.91 3.59
C GLY A 80 -1.33 0.05 3.52
N SER A 81 -1.37 1.09 4.34
CA SER A 81 -0.32 2.12 4.39
C SER A 81 0.94 1.60 5.09
N ILE A 82 2.11 1.96 4.57
CA ILE A 82 3.40 1.62 5.20
C ILE A 82 3.73 2.67 6.27
N VAL A 83 3.90 2.22 7.52
CA VAL A 83 4.07 3.07 8.70
C VAL A 83 5.22 2.59 9.59
N ASP A 84 5.76 3.49 10.42
CA ASP A 84 6.78 3.12 11.40
C ASP A 84 6.17 2.46 12.64
N SER A 85 4.89 2.77 12.98
CA SER A 85 4.16 2.19 14.11
C SER A 85 2.65 2.19 13.89
N GLU A 86 1.92 1.30 14.59
CA GLU A 86 0.44 1.28 14.58
C GLU A 86 -0.16 2.57 15.17
N ALA A 87 0.46 3.16 16.19
CA ALA A 87 0.02 4.42 16.76
C ALA A 87 0.00 5.55 15.74
N GLN A 88 0.98 5.59 14.85
CA GLN A 88 1.04 6.55 13.75
C GLN A 88 -0.09 6.34 12.74
N ASN A 89 -0.46 5.10 12.47
CA ASN A 89 -1.60 4.79 11.60
C ASN A 89 -2.93 5.29 12.19
N LEU A 90 -3.14 5.12 13.49
CA LEU A 90 -4.34 5.63 14.19
C LEU A 90 -4.48 7.14 14.06
N LEU A 91 -3.37 7.89 14.20
CA LEU A 91 -3.35 9.34 14.04
C LEU A 91 -3.63 9.79 12.58
N SER A 92 -3.40 8.91 11.62
CA SER A 92 -3.63 9.17 10.18
C SER A 92 -4.99 8.68 9.67
N GLY A 93 -5.92 8.34 10.56
CA GLY A 93 -7.29 7.90 10.21
C GLY A 93 -7.52 6.40 10.32
N GLY A 94 -6.55 5.62 10.78
CA GLY A 94 -6.68 4.18 11.00
C GLY A 94 -6.69 3.35 9.70
N GLY A 95 -7.17 2.11 9.82
CA GLY A 95 -7.24 1.15 8.72
C GLY A 95 -6.10 0.14 8.75
N HIS A 96 -6.02 -0.67 7.71
CA HIS A 96 -4.93 -1.64 7.58
C HIS A 96 -3.59 -0.95 7.32
N CYS A 97 -2.55 -1.43 7.97
CA CYS A 97 -1.20 -0.89 7.81
C CYS A 97 -0.14 -1.99 7.78
N ILE A 98 0.97 -1.65 7.18
CA ILE A 98 2.18 -2.46 7.09
C ILE A 98 3.22 -1.79 7.99
N VAL A 99 3.49 -2.36 9.15
CA VAL A 99 4.46 -1.81 10.11
C VAL A 99 5.85 -2.29 9.72
N GLY A 100 6.75 -1.36 9.40
CA GLY A 100 8.08 -1.67 8.85
C GLY A 100 8.86 -2.66 9.69
N LYS A 101 8.99 -2.42 11.00
CA LYS A 101 9.73 -3.28 11.92
C LYS A 101 9.15 -4.69 11.99
N THR A 102 7.85 -4.81 12.28
CA THR A 102 7.18 -6.11 12.45
C THR A 102 7.24 -6.93 11.17
N THR A 103 6.92 -6.30 10.02
CA THR A 103 7.00 -6.97 8.72
C THR A 103 8.41 -7.45 8.41
N ALA A 104 9.43 -6.63 8.67
CA ALA A 104 10.82 -7.02 8.45
C ALA A 104 11.26 -8.18 9.36
N GLU A 105 10.79 -8.22 10.62
CA GLU A 105 11.05 -9.33 11.55
C GLU A 105 10.40 -10.63 11.05
N ASP A 106 9.16 -10.59 10.61
CA ASP A 106 8.46 -11.77 10.07
C ASP A 106 9.11 -12.28 8.79
N LEU A 107 9.52 -11.39 7.90
CA LEU A 107 10.25 -11.76 6.69
C LEU A 107 11.60 -12.44 7.01
N ARG A 108 12.31 -11.98 8.04
CA ARG A 108 13.55 -12.64 8.47
C ARG A 108 13.30 -14.06 8.99
N LYS A 109 12.21 -14.27 9.75
CA LYS A 109 11.82 -15.64 10.17
C LYS A 109 11.58 -16.54 8.97
N LEU A 110 10.91 -16.04 7.91
CA LEU A 110 10.73 -16.80 6.67
C LEU A 110 12.05 -17.06 5.93
N ALA A 111 13.04 -16.17 6.04
CA ALA A 111 14.37 -16.37 5.48
C ALA A 111 15.10 -17.54 6.15
N ASP A 112 14.89 -17.72 7.45
CA ASP A 112 15.59 -18.70 8.27
C ASP A 112 14.82 -20.03 8.43
N ASP A 113 13.56 -20.11 7.97
CA ASP A 113 12.75 -21.35 7.99
C ASP A 113 13.15 -22.26 6.82
N ASP A 114 13.83 -23.36 7.12
CA ASP A 114 14.32 -24.32 6.13
C ASP A 114 13.19 -25.06 5.37
N ASP A 115 12.00 -25.15 5.93
CA ASP A 115 10.84 -25.74 5.26
C ASP A 115 10.29 -24.83 4.14
N VAL A 116 10.48 -23.51 4.26
CA VAL A 116 10.04 -22.53 3.27
C VAL A 116 11.05 -22.46 2.13
N LYS A 117 10.65 -22.84 0.93
CA LYS A 117 11.51 -22.88 -0.27
C LYS A 117 11.37 -21.66 -1.16
N ALA A 118 10.28 -20.95 -1.07
CA ALA A 118 10.03 -19.70 -1.82
C ALA A 118 9.07 -18.80 -1.04
N VAL A 119 9.12 -17.48 -1.31
CA VAL A 119 8.22 -16.50 -0.72
C VAL A 119 7.46 -15.77 -1.82
N VAL A 120 6.14 -15.77 -1.72
CA VAL A 120 5.25 -14.88 -2.48
C VAL A 120 4.89 -13.72 -1.59
N PHE A 121 5.33 -12.53 -1.97
CA PHE A 121 5.03 -11.30 -1.24
C PHE A 121 3.89 -10.57 -1.96
N ARG A 122 2.68 -10.66 -1.39
CA ARG A 122 1.47 -10.06 -1.96
C ARG A 122 1.35 -8.63 -1.46
N VAL A 123 1.54 -7.65 -2.36
CA VAL A 123 1.53 -6.22 -2.04
C VAL A 123 0.24 -5.57 -2.52
N ASN A 124 -0.47 -4.89 -1.61
CA ASN A 124 -1.58 -4.00 -1.95
C ASN A 124 -1.46 -2.72 -1.11
N SER A 125 -0.61 -1.79 -1.56
CA SER A 125 -0.20 -0.60 -0.82
C SER A 125 0.09 0.58 -1.74
N GLY A 126 -0.48 1.74 -1.41
CA GLY A 126 -0.11 3.01 -2.03
C GLY A 126 1.24 3.57 -1.55
N GLY A 127 1.91 2.86 -0.65
CA GLY A 127 3.17 3.30 -0.06
C GLY A 127 3.03 3.88 1.35
N GLY A 128 3.96 4.75 1.72
CA GLY A 128 3.99 5.39 3.03
C GLY A 128 5.41 5.82 3.42
N ARG A 129 5.80 5.52 4.65
CA ARG A 129 7.07 5.98 5.24
C ARG A 129 8.28 5.32 4.57
N ALA A 130 9.22 6.13 4.12
CA ALA A 130 10.42 5.65 3.42
C ALA A 130 11.29 4.75 4.31
N ASN A 131 11.47 5.09 5.60
CA ASN A 131 12.24 4.30 6.53
C ASN A 131 11.63 2.90 6.74
N ALA A 132 10.31 2.83 6.95
CA ALA A 132 9.60 1.55 7.07
C ALA A 132 9.70 0.71 5.78
N SER A 133 9.55 1.37 4.62
CA SER A 133 9.71 0.71 3.32
C SER A 133 11.12 0.14 3.13
N GLU A 134 12.16 0.86 3.56
CA GLU A 134 13.53 0.40 3.46
C GLU A 134 13.82 -0.80 4.36
N GLN A 135 13.28 -0.82 5.59
CA GLN A 135 13.42 -1.98 6.47
C GLN A 135 12.83 -3.25 5.84
N ILE A 136 11.66 -3.14 5.22
CA ILE A 136 10.99 -4.25 4.54
C ILE A 136 11.79 -4.68 3.30
N ARG A 137 12.21 -3.72 2.47
CA ARG A 137 13.01 -3.98 1.27
C ARG A 137 14.30 -4.73 1.63
N HIS A 138 15.00 -4.27 2.67
CA HIS A 138 16.22 -4.93 3.13
C HIS A 138 15.96 -6.38 3.58
N ALA A 139 14.87 -6.63 4.31
CA ALA A 139 14.51 -7.99 4.71
C ALA A 139 14.18 -8.89 3.50
N LEU A 140 13.48 -8.37 2.49
CA LEU A 140 13.23 -9.11 1.25
C LEU A 140 14.50 -9.41 0.46
N LYS A 141 15.48 -8.48 0.47
CA LYS A 141 16.79 -8.72 -0.14
C LYS A 141 17.52 -9.88 0.55
N LEU A 142 17.48 -9.96 1.87
CA LEU A 142 18.07 -11.07 2.63
C LEU A 142 17.37 -12.42 2.32
N ILE A 143 16.04 -12.42 2.14
CA ILE A 143 15.35 -13.64 1.68
C ILE A 143 15.84 -14.03 0.29
N LYS A 144 15.90 -13.08 -0.63
CA LYS A 144 16.33 -13.32 -2.02
C LYS A 144 17.72 -13.96 -2.13
N GLU A 145 18.61 -13.71 -1.19
CA GLU A 145 19.93 -14.36 -1.13
C GLU A 145 19.85 -15.85 -0.82
N LYS A 146 18.76 -16.31 -0.19
CA LYS A 146 18.56 -17.68 0.26
C LYS A 146 17.50 -18.42 -0.54
N LYS A 147 16.46 -17.72 -0.99
CA LYS A 147 15.23 -18.31 -1.55
C LYS A 147 14.63 -17.40 -2.63
N PRO A 148 13.95 -17.94 -3.64
CA PRO A 148 13.21 -17.13 -4.59
C PRO A 148 12.13 -16.28 -3.91
N VAL A 149 12.09 -15.00 -4.29
CA VAL A 149 11.05 -14.04 -3.88
C VAL A 149 10.27 -13.59 -5.10
N VAL A 150 8.97 -13.79 -5.06
CA VAL A 150 8.03 -13.35 -6.10
C VAL A 150 7.09 -12.31 -5.50
N VAL A 151 6.98 -11.16 -6.12
CA VAL A 151 5.97 -10.17 -5.75
C VAL A 151 4.73 -10.35 -6.60
N SER A 152 3.58 -10.36 -5.96
CA SER A 152 2.26 -10.29 -6.60
C SER A 152 1.58 -9.00 -6.17
N MET A 153 1.39 -8.08 -7.11
CA MET A 153 0.75 -6.79 -6.86
C MET A 153 -0.77 -6.94 -6.85
N GLY A 154 -1.44 -6.21 -5.96
CA GLY A 154 -2.89 -6.08 -5.89
C GLY A 154 -3.41 -4.96 -6.79
N GLY A 155 -4.48 -4.30 -6.35
CA GLY A 155 -5.01 -3.13 -7.04
C GLY A 155 -4.06 -1.93 -7.04
N VAL A 156 -3.20 -1.82 -6.00
CA VAL A 156 -2.18 -0.77 -5.91
C VAL A 156 -0.88 -1.32 -5.33
N ALA A 157 0.25 -0.95 -5.92
CA ALA A 157 1.59 -1.19 -5.40
C ALA A 157 2.51 -0.05 -5.85
N ALA A 158 2.30 1.13 -5.27
CA ALA A 158 2.89 2.39 -5.71
C ALA A 158 3.77 3.02 -4.62
N SER A 159 4.68 3.92 -4.99
CA SER A 159 5.57 4.63 -4.08
C SER A 159 6.30 3.64 -3.15
N GLY A 160 6.14 3.73 -1.82
CA GLY A 160 6.68 2.75 -0.88
C GLY A 160 6.27 1.30 -1.20
N GLY A 161 5.07 1.07 -1.77
CA GLY A 161 4.63 -0.26 -2.22
C GLY A 161 5.47 -0.80 -3.39
N TYR A 162 5.90 0.07 -4.29
CA TYR A 162 6.85 -0.30 -5.35
C TYR A 162 8.28 -0.44 -4.80
N TRP A 163 8.68 0.44 -3.85
CA TRP A 163 9.95 0.36 -3.14
C TRP A 163 10.20 -1.03 -2.57
N ILE A 164 9.25 -1.54 -1.77
CA ILE A 164 9.37 -2.87 -1.17
C ILE A 164 9.29 -4.01 -2.19
N SER A 165 8.65 -3.78 -3.34
CA SER A 165 8.52 -4.78 -4.41
C SER A 165 9.79 -4.91 -5.27
N SER A 166 10.58 -3.84 -5.36
CA SER A 166 11.70 -3.70 -6.30
C SER A 166 12.78 -4.79 -6.23
N PRO A 167 13.15 -5.37 -5.06
CA PRO A 167 14.21 -6.36 -4.98
C PRO A 167 13.81 -7.76 -5.44
N ALA A 168 12.52 -8.06 -5.66
CA ALA A 168 12.04 -9.39 -5.98
C ALA A 168 12.67 -9.98 -7.25
N ASN A 169 12.74 -11.31 -7.33
CA ASN A 169 13.16 -11.99 -8.55
C ASN A 169 12.18 -11.74 -9.71
N TYR A 170 10.87 -11.85 -9.41
CA TYR A 170 9.78 -11.58 -10.35
C TYR A 170 8.71 -10.70 -9.71
N ILE A 171 8.12 -9.84 -10.52
CA ILE A 171 6.98 -9.00 -10.13
C ILE A 171 5.85 -9.26 -11.10
N PHE A 172 4.69 -9.64 -10.56
CA PHE A 172 3.45 -9.80 -11.31
C PHE A 172 2.48 -8.69 -10.92
N ALA A 173 1.88 -8.06 -11.92
CA ALA A 173 0.85 -7.05 -11.78
C ALA A 173 -0.31 -7.35 -12.74
N GLU A 174 -1.52 -6.98 -12.36
CA GLU A 174 -2.67 -7.00 -13.24
C GLU A 174 -2.65 -5.77 -14.16
N PRO A 175 -3.30 -5.82 -15.33
CA PRO A 175 -3.38 -4.67 -16.23
C PRO A 175 -3.96 -3.40 -15.57
N THR A 176 -4.77 -3.57 -14.52
CA THR A 176 -5.40 -2.50 -13.77
C THR A 176 -4.67 -2.10 -12.50
N THR A 177 -3.52 -2.70 -12.21
CA THR A 177 -2.71 -2.36 -11.03
C THR A 177 -2.13 -0.95 -11.18
N ILE A 178 -2.42 -0.09 -10.20
CA ILE A 178 -1.75 1.20 -10.06
C ILE A 178 -0.37 0.95 -9.43
N THR A 179 0.70 1.26 -10.15
CA THR A 179 2.07 1.00 -9.70
C THR A 179 3.04 2.10 -10.12
N GLY A 180 4.32 1.94 -9.83
CA GLY A 180 5.30 3.00 -10.08
C GLY A 180 5.25 4.06 -8.99
N SER A 181 4.86 5.29 -9.33
CA SER A 181 4.92 6.43 -8.42
C SER A 181 6.30 6.55 -7.74
N ILE A 182 7.37 6.43 -8.57
CA ILE A 182 8.76 6.49 -8.10
C ILE A 182 9.07 7.94 -7.73
N GLY A 183 8.87 8.28 -6.46
CA GLY A 183 9.04 9.65 -5.99
C GLY A 183 8.99 9.76 -4.47
N ILE A 184 9.54 10.86 -3.99
CA ILE A 184 9.53 11.26 -2.58
C ILE A 184 8.94 12.65 -2.49
N PHE A 185 8.09 12.88 -1.51
CA PHE A 185 7.56 14.21 -1.21
C PHE A 185 7.43 14.42 0.29
N GLY A 186 7.38 15.68 0.70
CA GLY A 186 7.01 16.09 2.05
C GLY A 186 5.89 17.12 2.00
N ALA A 187 4.97 17.06 2.96
CA ALA A 187 3.95 18.07 3.18
C ALA A 187 4.18 18.74 4.54
N ILE A 188 4.33 20.05 4.53
CA ILE A 188 4.56 20.83 5.73
C ILE A 188 3.40 21.81 5.87
N PRO A 189 2.46 21.57 6.80
CA PRO A 189 1.37 22.49 7.05
C PRO A 189 1.88 23.74 7.77
N ASN A 190 1.42 24.92 7.34
CA ASN A 190 1.63 26.18 8.04
C ASN A 190 0.33 26.59 8.72
N PHE A 191 0.35 26.68 10.04
CA PHE A 191 -0.80 27.05 10.85
C PHE A 191 -0.70 28.47 11.45
N SER A 192 0.30 29.27 11.08
CA SER A 192 0.51 30.60 11.66
C SER A 192 -0.73 31.49 11.59
N GLY A 193 -1.34 31.59 10.42
CA GLY A 193 -2.56 32.39 10.23
C GLY A 193 -3.73 31.96 11.11
N LEU A 194 -3.91 30.64 11.32
CA LEU A 194 -4.93 30.13 12.22
C LEU A 194 -4.60 30.41 13.68
N LEU A 195 -3.41 30.05 14.10
CA LEU A 195 -3.03 30.09 15.52
C LEU A 195 -2.78 31.53 16.00
N GLN A 196 -2.01 32.31 15.25
CA GLN A 196 -1.60 33.66 15.66
C GLN A 196 -2.67 34.70 15.29
N ASP A 197 -3.14 34.75 14.04
CA ASP A 197 -4.01 35.82 13.56
C ASP A 197 -5.49 35.59 13.96
N LYS A 198 -5.97 34.35 14.01
CA LYS A 198 -7.36 34.05 14.32
C LYS A 198 -7.61 33.71 15.79
N LEU A 199 -6.72 32.91 16.39
CA LEU A 199 -6.87 32.47 17.77
C LEU A 199 -6.08 33.33 18.77
N GLY A 200 -5.22 34.23 18.28
CA GLY A 200 -4.39 35.11 19.15
C GLY A 200 -3.35 34.35 19.99
N ALA A 201 -2.99 33.14 19.58
CA ALA A 201 -2.01 32.34 20.29
C ALA A 201 -0.62 32.94 20.11
N THR A 202 0.12 33.06 21.21
CA THR A 202 1.53 33.47 21.21
C THR A 202 2.41 32.29 21.56
N PHE A 203 3.58 32.21 20.94
CA PHE A 203 4.53 31.13 21.16
C PHE A 203 5.85 31.69 21.64
N ASP A 204 6.38 31.12 22.69
CA ASP A 204 7.69 31.42 23.25
C ASP A 204 8.46 30.11 23.42
N GLY A 205 9.78 30.15 23.33
CA GLY A 205 10.61 28.95 23.40
C GLY A 205 12.06 29.26 23.67
N VAL A 206 12.76 28.31 24.25
CA VAL A 206 14.20 28.37 24.49
C VAL A 206 14.87 27.33 23.60
N THR A 207 15.74 27.77 22.73
CA THR A 207 16.50 26.89 21.83
C THR A 207 17.93 26.74 22.36
N THR A 208 18.43 25.51 22.35
CA THR A 208 19.82 25.22 22.72
C THR A 208 20.76 25.40 21.54
N ASN A 209 20.28 25.22 20.31
CA ASN A 209 21.04 25.31 19.08
C ASN A 209 20.20 25.94 17.96
N LYS A 210 20.83 26.41 16.91
CA LYS A 210 20.20 27.11 15.78
C LYS A 210 18.98 26.40 15.17
N TYR A 211 18.96 25.08 15.16
CA TYR A 211 17.91 24.30 14.51
C TYR A 211 17.11 23.40 15.46
N SER A 212 17.23 23.60 16.79
CA SER A 212 16.55 22.74 17.75
C SER A 212 15.02 22.92 17.76
N ASP A 213 14.51 23.99 17.16
CA ASP A 213 13.07 24.32 17.06
C ASP A 213 12.56 24.36 15.61
N TYR A 214 13.26 23.70 14.68
CA TYR A 214 12.96 23.78 13.25
C TYR A 214 11.55 23.32 12.89
N GLU A 215 11.00 22.33 13.58
CA GLU A 215 9.65 21.82 13.34
C GLU A 215 8.59 22.88 13.67
N MET A 216 8.76 23.57 14.79
CA MET A 216 7.86 24.65 15.19
C MET A 216 7.98 25.86 14.24
N ASP A 217 9.17 26.19 13.83
CA ASP A 217 9.41 27.29 12.86
C ASP A 217 8.71 26.98 11.51
N LEU A 218 8.75 25.73 11.04
CA LEU A 218 8.04 25.30 9.84
C LEU A 218 6.51 25.43 10.01
N VAL A 219 5.97 24.96 11.13
CA VAL A 219 4.53 24.98 11.42
C VAL A 219 4.00 26.40 11.62
N LEU A 220 4.81 27.29 12.21
CA LEU A 220 4.47 28.69 12.44
C LEU A 220 4.85 29.63 11.30
N GLY A 221 5.47 29.12 10.24
CA GLY A 221 5.79 29.91 9.06
C GLY A 221 6.81 31.01 9.29
N LYS A 222 7.69 30.89 10.29
CA LYS A 222 8.83 31.80 10.49
C LYS A 222 9.79 31.72 9.31
N ASP A 223 10.74 32.64 9.21
CA ASP A 223 11.78 32.59 8.18
C ASP A 223 12.57 31.27 8.30
N ASN A 224 12.22 30.34 7.44
CA ASN A 224 12.69 28.96 7.45
C ASN A 224 13.42 28.59 6.15
N THR A 225 13.88 29.58 5.39
CA THR A 225 14.51 29.40 4.08
C THR A 225 15.64 28.36 4.15
N GLU A 226 16.47 28.42 5.18
CA GLU A 226 17.57 27.46 5.35
C GLU A 226 17.05 26.06 5.72
N THR A 227 16.07 25.97 6.59
CA THR A 227 15.41 24.70 6.96
C THR A 227 14.75 24.05 5.74
N MET A 228 14.05 24.85 4.92
CA MET A 228 13.46 24.37 3.67
C MET A 228 14.50 23.84 2.68
N ARG A 229 15.68 24.44 2.62
CA ARG A 229 16.79 23.95 1.81
C ARG A 229 17.29 22.59 2.30
N TYR A 230 17.39 22.38 3.61
CA TYR A 230 17.74 21.06 4.17
C TYR A 230 16.68 20.02 3.87
N MET A 231 15.39 20.39 4.01
CA MET A 231 14.28 19.52 3.66
C MET A 231 14.29 19.12 2.18
N GLN A 232 14.56 20.08 1.28
CA GLN A 232 14.70 19.78 -0.15
C GLN A 232 15.86 18.82 -0.41
N THR A 233 17.02 19.05 0.22
CA THR A 233 18.18 18.14 0.12
C THR A 233 17.84 16.73 0.62
N TYR A 234 17.02 16.61 1.66
CA TYR A 234 16.54 15.33 2.15
C TYR A 234 15.63 14.62 1.13
N VAL A 235 14.70 15.35 0.52
CA VAL A 235 13.82 14.84 -0.54
C VAL A 235 14.62 14.38 -1.76
N ASP A 236 15.59 15.19 -2.19
CA ASP A 236 16.46 14.88 -3.35
C ASP A 236 17.28 13.60 -3.10
N ARG A 237 17.85 13.44 -1.90
CA ARG A 237 18.52 12.19 -1.52
C ARG A 237 17.58 11.00 -1.49
N GLY A 238 16.38 11.19 -0.97
CA GLY A 238 15.36 10.15 -0.93
C GLY A 238 14.97 9.70 -2.34
N TYR A 239 14.82 10.65 -3.25
CA TYR A 239 14.56 10.34 -4.66
C TYR A 239 15.72 9.57 -5.30
N GLN A 240 16.96 10.05 -5.13
CA GLN A 240 18.14 9.34 -5.63
C GLN A 240 18.21 7.92 -5.08
N SER A 241 17.98 7.73 -3.78
CA SER A 241 17.93 6.40 -3.17
C SER A 241 16.86 5.52 -3.83
N PHE A 242 15.69 6.07 -4.17
CA PHE A 242 14.64 5.33 -4.85
C PHE A 242 15.09 4.89 -6.25
N LEU A 243 15.72 5.79 -7.02
CA LEU A 243 16.28 5.45 -8.33
C LEU A 243 17.30 4.31 -8.23
N ASP A 244 18.20 4.39 -7.25
CA ASP A 244 19.29 3.42 -7.05
C ASP A 244 18.75 2.03 -6.69
N ILE A 245 17.78 1.92 -5.78
CA ILE A 245 17.22 0.62 -5.39
C ILE A 245 16.39 -0.03 -6.50
N VAL A 246 15.69 0.77 -7.30
CA VAL A 246 14.96 0.25 -8.47
C VAL A 246 15.96 -0.18 -9.54
N SER A 247 17.01 0.60 -9.77
CA SER A 247 18.11 0.23 -10.66
C SER A 247 18.73 -1.12 -10.29
N GLU A 248 19.10 -1.28 -9.01
CA GLU A 248 19.65 -2.54 -8.48
C GLU A 248 18.67 -3.69 -8.65
N GLY A 249 17.41 -3.49 -8.23
CA GLY A 249 16.41 -4.54 -8.20
C GLY A 249 15.95 -5.01 -9.58
N ARG A 250 15.93 -4.09 -10.56
CA ARG A 250 15.39 -4.35 -11.93
C ARG A 250 16.47 -4.41 -13.01
N GLY A 251 17.74 -4.23 -12.67
CA GLY A 251 18.84 -4.27 -13.64
C GLY A 251 18.82 -3.12 -14.64
N LEU A 252 18.30 -1.96 -14.25
CA LEU A 252 18.20 -0.75 -15.07
C LEU A 252 19.28 0.26 -14.67
N LYS A 253 19.62 1.19 -15.55
CA LYS A 253 20.45 2.34 -15.17
C LYS A 253 19.61 3.38 -14.44
N PRO A 254 20.18 4.13 -13.44
CA PRO A 254 19.43 5.17 -12.72
C PRO A 254 18.74 6.18 -13.63
N ALA A 255 19.39 6.62 -14.71
CA ALA A 255 18.81 7.52 -15.69
C ALA A 255 17.60 6.93 -16.45
N GLN A 256 17.56 5.61 -16.65
CA GLN A 256 16.39 4.95 -17.25
C GLN A 256 15.23 4.93 -16.25
N VAL A 257 15.52 4.63 -14.97
CA VAL A 257 14.52 4.66 -13.90
C VAL A 257 13.97 6.07 -13.73
N ASP A 258 14.83 7.09 -13.72
CA ASP A 258 14.41 8.48 -13.67
C ASP A 258 13.49 8.86 -14.84
N SER A 259 13.89 8.49 -16.06
CA SER A 259 13.08 8.72 -17.26
C SER A 259 11.68 8.10 -17.21
N ILE A 260 11.53 6.94 -16.55
CA ILE A 260 10.26 6.26 -16.34
C ILE A 260 9.50 6.91 -15.17
N GLY A 261 10.20 7.23 -14.09
CA GLY A 261 9.65 7.75 -12.84
C GLY A 261 8.96 9.09 -13.02
N GLN A 262 9.69 10.13 -13.28
CA GLN A 262 9.27 11.53 -13.56
C GLN A 262 7.78 11.88 -13.26
N ARG A 263 7.32 11.62 -12.05
CA ARG A 263 5.94 11.86 -11.58
C ARG A 263 4.85 11.04 -12.29
N ARG A 264 5.21 9.89 -12.85
CA ARG A 264 4.24 8.97 -13.47
C ARG A 264 3.82 7.88 -12.49
N VAL A 265 2.56 7.51 -12.59
CA VAL A 265 1.94 6.42 -11.83
C VAL A 265 1.43 5.37 -12.80
#